data_0d744ee908d286e14e25ab7d1d34009e
#
_entry.id   0d744ee908d286e14e25ab7d1d34009e
#
_cell.length_a   1.000
_cell.length_b   1.000
_cell.length_c   1.000
_cell.angle_alpha   90.00
_cell.angle_beta   90.00
_cell.angle_gamma   90.00
#
_symmetry.space_group_name_H-M   'P 1'
#
loop_
_entity.id
_entity.type
_entity.pdbx_description
1 polymer ?
#
loop_
_entity_poly.entity_id
_entity_poly.type
_entity_poly.pdbx_seq_one_letter_code
_entity_poly.pdbx_strand_id
1 'polypeptide(L)'
;MTKLIDILLYAWQLPQNLLGLLLVTILKPEDVYDFFGSKVYYSHRMRGGIALGRYIVIRSYLLNASSQTEYHELGHSRQSRILGPLYLFVVGIPSLVWAAWWNDGRGRSYYSFYTERWADRLGNVQRDE
;
A
#
# COMPACT_ATOMS: atom_id res chain seq x y z
N MET A 1 20.04 -7.31 -4.09
CA MET A 1 20.24 -6.07 -3.35
C MET A 1 20.85 -6.38 -2.00
N THR A 2 21.72 -5.54 -1.50
CA THR A 2 22.44 -5.81 -0.27
C THR A 2 21.56 -5.57 0.95
N LYS A 3 21.89 -6.26 2.04
CA LYS A 3 21.19 -6.04 3.32
C LYS A 3 21.31 -4.60 3.80
N LEU A 4 22.43 -3.94 3.49
CA LEU A 4 22.64 -2.55 3.88
C LEU A 4 21.60 -1.63 3.23
N ILE A 5 21.33 -1.81 1.94
CA ILE A 5 20.33 -1.00 1.24
C ILE A 5 18.94 -1.25 1.82
N ASP A 6 18.61 -2.50 2.14
CA ASP A 6 17.33 -2.83 2.75
C ASP A 6 17.17 -2.17 4.13
N ILE A 7 18.24 -2.16 4.93
CA ILE A 7 18.23 -1.50 6.23
C ILE A 7 18.05 0.01 6.08
N LEU A 8 18.78 0.61 5.14
CA LEU A 8 18.68 2.04 4.90
C LEU A 8 17.29 2.44 4.41
N LEU A 9 16.70 1.65 3.52
CA LEU A 9 15.34 1.91 3.04
C LEU A 9 14.30 1.74 4.16
N TYR A 10 14.50 0.76 5.03
CA TYR A 10 13.61 0.57 6.17
C TYR A 10 13.68 1.77 7.11
N ALA A 11 14.88 2.23 7.41
CA ALA A 11 15.08 3.39 8.28
C ALA A 11 14.54 4.68 7.66
N TRP A 12 14.70 4.85 6.34
CA TRP A 12 14.18 5.99 5.59
C TRP A 12 12.66 6.08 5.68
N GLN A 13 11.99 4.93 5.76
CA GLN A 13 10.55 4.82 5.83
C GLN A 13 10.05 4.49 7.24
N LEU A 14 10.84 4.81 8.26
CA LEU A 14 10.59 4.32 9.62
C LEU A 14 9.19 4.62 10.17
N PRO A 15 8.64 5.84 10.05
CA PRO A 15 7.31 6.09 10.61
C PRO A 15 6.25 5.17 10.07
N GLN A 16 6.15 5.03 8.74
CA GLN A 16 5.15 4.15 8.14
C GLN A 16 5.47 2.68 8.34
N ASN A 17 6.75 2.32 8.40
CA ASN A 17 7.12 0.93 8.69
C ASN A 17 6.70 0.51 10.10
N LEU A 18 6.83 1.39 11.07
CA LEU A 18 6.38 1.10 12.44
C LEU A 18 4.86 0.93 12.50
N LEU A 19 4.12 1.78 11.78
CA LEU A 19 2.67 1.65 11.69
C LEU A 19 2.29 0.35 11.00
N GLY A 20 3.00 -0.01 9.94
CA GLY A 20 2.76 -1.28 9.24
C GLY A 20 3.01 -2.48 10.10
N LEU A 21 4.11 -2.47 10.85
CA LEU A 21 4.44 -3.54 11.77
C LEU A 21 3.36 -3.69 12.86
N LEU A 22 2.90 -2.57 13.40
CA LEU A 22 1.82 -2.59 14.38
C LEU A 22 0.54 -3.17 13.77
N LEU A 23 0.20 -2.75 12.56
CA LEU A 23 -1.01 -3.21 11.87
C LEU A 23 -0.97 -4.72 11.63
N VAL A 24 0.15 -5.27 11.12
CA VAL A 24 0.28 -6.71 10.90
C VAL A 24 0.19 -7.48 12.20
N THR A 25 0.73 -6.93 13.29
CA THR A 25 0.65 -7.57 14.60
C THR A 25 -0.81 -7.66 15.07
N ILE A 26 -1.59 -6.61 14.85
CA ILE A 26 -3.00 -6.56 15.26
C ILE A 26 -3.86 -7.46 14.37
N LEU A 27 -3.63 -7.44 13.07
CA LEU A 27 -4.49 -8.13 12.11
C LEU A 27 -4.24 -9.64 12.00
N LYS A 28 -3.11 -10.12 12.52
CA LYS A 28 -2.78 -11.54 12.55
C LYS A 28 -3.00 -12.21 11.18
N PRO A 29 -2.18 -11.84 10.18
CA PRO A 29 -2.38 -12.37 8.82
C PRO A 29 -2.15 -13.87 8.76
N GLU A 30 -2.84 -14.52 7.81
CA GLU A 30 -2.75 -15.97 7.57
C GLU A 30 -1.58 -16.30 6.66
N ASP A 31 -1.25 -15.42 5.71
CA ASP A 31 -0.19 -15.65 4.73
C ASP A 31 0.67 -14.41 4.57
N VAL A 32 1.93 -14.62 4.19
CA VAL A 32 2.85 -13.53 3.85
C VAL A 32 3.73 -13.96 2.68
N TYR A 33 3.95 -13.04 1.74
CA TYR A 33 4.79 -13.28 0.57
C TYR A 33 5.69 -12.08 0.31
N ASP A 34 6.91 -12.34 -0.16
CA ASP A 34 7.78 -11.28 -0.65
C ASP A 34 7.28 -10.81 -2.02
N PHE A 35 7.31 -9.49 -2.24
CA PHE A 35 6.75 -8.91 -3.45
C PHE A 35 7.53 -7.65 -3.82
N PHE A 36 8.52 -7.81 -4.70
CA PHE A 36 9.34 -6.71 -5.24
C PHE A 36 9.91 -5.79 -4.15
N GLY A 37 10.52 -6.38 -3.14
CA GLY A 37 11.15 -5.65 -2.04
C GLY A 37 10.21 -5.24 -0.92
N SER A 38 8.93 -5.48 -1.07
CA SER A 38 7.93 -5.29 -0.01
C SER A 38 7.44 -6.65 0.46
N LYS A 39 6.62 -6.67 1.49
CA LYS A 39 6.00 -7.90 1.97
C LYS A 39 4.49 -7.73 1.96
N VAL A 40 3.81 -8.67 1.32
CA VAL A 40 2.35 -8.67 1.25
C VAL A 40 1.82 -9.67 2.27
N TYR A 41 0.97 -9.16 3.16
CA TYR A 41 0.32 -9.93 4.21
C TYR A 41 -1.15 -10.03 3.88
N TYR A 42 -1.69 -11.24 3.94
CA TYR A 42 -3.11 -11.48 3.67
C TYR A 42 -3.83 -11.78 4.97
N SER A 43 -4.85 -10.98 5.29
CA SER A 43 -5.62 -11.12 6.52
C SER A 43 -7.11 -11.01 6.23
N HIS A 44 -7.89 -11.97 6.72
CA HIS A 44 -9.35 -11.90 6.59
C HIS A 44 -9.96 -10.79 7.45
N ARG A 45 -9.18 -10.19 8.34
CA ARG A 45 -9.61 -9.06 9.18
C ARG A 45 -9.49 -7.72 8.47
N MET A 46 -8.80 -7.69 7.35
CA MET A 46 -8.61 -6.47 6.57
C MET A 46 -9.80 -6.26 5.62
N ARG A 47 -10.17 -5.00 5.39
CA ARG A 47 -11.28 -4.63 4.50
C ARG A 47 -10.84 -4.13 3.15
N GLY A 48 -9.81 -4.55 2.60
CA GLY A 48 -9.31 -4.07 1.31
C GLY A 48 -7.82 -4.17 1.32
N GLY A 49 -7.13 -3.12 0.90
CA GLY A 49 -5.68 -3.10 0.90
C GLY A 49 -5.13 -1.82 1.46
N ILE A 50 -3.95 -1.90 2.06
CA ILE A 50 -3.23 -0.73 2.55
C ILE A 50 -1.74 -1.01 2.43
N ALA A 51 -0.96 0.04 2.17
CA ALA A 51 0.49 -0.04 2.14
C ALA A 51 1.07 0.96 3.14
N LEU A 52 1.91 0.46 4.03
CA LEU A 52 2.61 1.26 5.03
C LEU A 52 4.08 0.93 4.95
N GLY A 53 4.80 1.66 4.10
CA GLY A 53 6.21 1.43 3.85
C GLY A 53 6.44 0.10 3.17
N ARG A 54 7.20 -0.77 3.83
CA ARG A 54 7.49 -2.11 3.35
C ARG A 54 6.31 -3.07 3.49
N TYR A 55 5.37 -2.74 4.37
CA TYR A 55 4.27 -3.63 4.72
C TYR A 55 3.04 -3.32 3.87
N ILE A 56 2.56 -4.33 3.15
CA ILE A 56 1.32 -4.27 2.38
C ILE A 56 0.37 -5.29 3.01
N VAL A 57 -0.84 -4.86 3.35
CA VAL A 57 -1.83 -5.76 3.95
C VAL A 57 -3.06 -5.77 3.06
N ILE A 58 -3.51 -6.96 2.66
CA ILE A 58 -4.61 -7.14 1.73
C ILE A 58 -5.56 -8.19 2.31
N ARG A 59 -6.84 -8.02 2.04
CA ARG A 59 -7.85 -8.98 2.46
C ARG A 59 -7.62 -10.35 1.82
N SER A 60 -7.70 -11.41 2.63
CA SER A 60 -7.33 -12.77 2.21
C SER A 60 -8.05 -13.26 0.98
N TYR A 61 -9.36 -12.98 0.84
CA TYR A 61 -10.10 -13.50 -0.30
C TYR A 61 -9.63 -12.88 -1.63
N LEU A 62 -8.91 -11.78 -1.58
CA LEU A 62 -8.37 -11.14 -2.78
C LEU A 62 -7.18 -11.91 -3.35
N LEU A 63 -6.66 -12.89 -2.63
CA LEU A 63 -5.52 -13.68 -3.08
C LEU A 63 -5.76 -14.31 -4.45
N ASN A 64 -6.99 -14.72 -4.73
CA ASN A 64 -7.38 -15.34 -5.99
C ASN A 64 -8.09 -14.38 -6.94
N ALA A 65 -8.12 -13.09 -6.60
CA ALA A 65 -8.74 -12.07 -7.43
C ALA A 65 -7.72 -11.48 -8.39
N SER A 66 -8.02 -10.32 -8.94
CA SER A 66 -7.11 -9.63 -9.83
C SER A 66 -5.82 -9.24 -9.10
N SER A 67 -4.68 -9.40 -9.77
CA SER A 67 -3.40 -8.96 -9.25
C SER A 67 -3.28 -7.42 -9.17
N GLN A 68 -4.24 -6.69 -9.70
CA GLN A 68 -4.22 -5.23 -9.69
C GLN A 68 -4.13 -4.67 -8.26
N THR A 69 -4.80 -5.31 -7.30
CA THR A 69 -4.75 -4.83 -5.91
C THR A 69 -3.34 -4.88 -5.36
N GLU A 70 -2.64 -5.99 -5.55
CA GLU A 70 -1.25 -6.11 -5.08
C GLU A 70 -0.35 -5.09 -5.77
N TYR A 71 -0.49 -4.91 -7.08
CA TYR A 71 0.34 -3.97 -7.82
C TYR A 71 0.02 -2.53 -7.46
N HIS A 72 -1.25 -2.20 -7.20
CA HIS A 72 -1.63 -0.87 -6.74
C HIS A 72 -0.98 -0.57 -5.38
N GLU A 73 -1.06 -1.50 -4.44
CA GLU A 73 -0.43 -1.31 -3.14
C GLU A 73 1.09 -1.28 -3.24
N LEU A 74 1.68 -2.03 -4.17
CA LEU A 74 3.11 -1.91 -4.45
C LEU A 74 3.45 -0.49 -4.91
N GLY A 75 2.58 0.13 -5.69
CA GLY A 75 2.74 1.52 -6.09
C GLY A 75 2.84 2.44 -4.89
N HIS A 76 1.97 2.28 -3.89
CA HIS A 76 2.04 3.02 -2.64
C HIS A 76 3.35 2.74 -1.89
N SER A 77 3.79 1.48 -1.88
CA SER A 77 5.06 1.13 -1.26
C SER A 77 6.23 1.83 -1.97
N ARG A 78 6.17 1.96 -3.28
CA ARG A 78 7.18 2.69 -4.05
C ARG A 78 7.13 4.19 -3.77
N GLN A 79 5.94 4.77 -3.60
CA GLN A 79 5.81 6.15 -3.13
C GLN A 79 6.52 6.34 -1.80
N SER A 80 6.35 5.39 -0.89
CA SER A 80 7.00 5.41 0.42
C SER A 80 8.51 5.42 0.29
N ARG A 81 9.08 4.62 -0.62
CA ARG A 81 10.53 4.58 -0.86
C ARG A 81 11.04 5.92 -1.41
N ILE A 82 10.26 6.56 -2.25
CA ILE A 82 10.63 7.86 -2.83
C ILE A 82 10.56 8.97 -1.79
N LEU A 83 9.46 9.03 -1.04
CA LEU A 83 9.16 10.14 -0.15
C LEU A 83 9.75 9.97 1.25
N GLY A 84 10.09 8.74 1.66
CA GLY A 84 10.59 8.49 3.00
C GLY A 84 9.61 8.97 4.06
N PRO A 85 10.08 9.67 5.10
CA PRO A 85 9.20 10.09 6.18
C PRO A 85 8.11 11.09 5.76
N LEU A 86 8.23 11.70 4.59
CA LEU A 86 7.18 12.59 4.07
C LEU A 86 5.98 11.83 3.53
N TYR A 87 6.10 10.52 3.33
CA TYR A 87 5.03 9.71 2.76
C TYR A 87 3.70 9.88 3.49
N LEU A 88 3.73 9.88 4.82
CA LEU A 88 2.49 9.98 5.61
C LEU A 88 1.76 11.29 5.35
N PHE A 89 2.49 12.39 5.12
CA PHE A 89 1.88 13.68 4.87
C PHE A 89 1.45 13.87 3.43
N VAL A 90 2.25 13.40 2.48
CA VAL A 90 2.00 13.65 1.04
C VAL A 90 1.01 12.63 0.46
N VAL A 91 1.06 11.40 0.93
CA VAL A 91 0.26 10.31 0.38
C VAL A 91 -0.65 9.69 1.43
N GLY A 92 -0.09 9.30 2.59
CA GLY A 92 -0.83 8.51 3.58
C GLY A 92 -2.08 9.19 4.07
N ILE A 93 -1.96 10.38 4.64
CA ILE A 93 -3.12 11.12 5.16
C ILE A 93 -4.08 11.53 4.03
N PRO A 94 -3.61 12.10 2.91
CA PRO A 94 -4.52 12.41 1.80
C PRO A 94 -5.26 11.18 1.27
N SER A 95 -4.58 10.05 1.12
CA SER A 95 -5.23 8.83 0.64
C SER A 95 -6.29 8.33 1.61
N LEU A 96 -6.00 8.40 2.91
CA LEU A 96 -6.94 7.96 3.92
C LEU A 96 -8.18 8.85 3.95
N VAL A 97 -7.99 10.16 3.86
CA VAL A 97 -9.11 11.12 3.80
C VAL A 97 -9.93 10.88 2.55
N TRP A 98 -9.27 10.67 1.41
CA TRP A 98 -9.96 10.38 0.16
C TRP A 98 -10.77 9.09 0.26
N ALA A 99 -10.20 8.03 0.81
CA ALA A 99 -10.88 6.74 0.95
C ALA A 99 -12.11 6.85 1.86
N ALA A 100 -12.01 7.65 2.93
CA ALA A 100 -13.11 7.83 3.87
C ALA A 100 -14.23 8.71 3.29
N TRP A 101 -13.88 9.59 2.36
CA TRP A 101 -14.80 10.59 1.82
C TRP A 101 -15.34 10.22 0.44
N TRP A 102 -14.63 9.40 -0.31
CA TRP A 102 -15.02 9.00 -1.65
C TRP A 102 -16.31 8.21 -1.63
N ASN A 103 -17.09 8.39 -2.71
CA ASN A 103 -18.37 7.71 -2.82
C ASN A 103 -18.72 7.55 -4.31
N ASP A 104 -19.24 6.39 -4.67
CA ASP A 104 -19.59 6.01 -6.04
C ASP A 104 -20.52 6.99 -6.72
N GLY A 105 -21.43 7.60 -5.97
CA GLY A 105 -22.43 8.48 -6.53
C GLY A 105 -21.90 9.77 -7.11
N ARG A 106 -20.59 10.03 -6.96
CA ARG A 106 -19.98 11.25 -7.49
C ARG A 106 -19.45 11.09 -8.91
N GLY A 107 -19.59 9.89 -9.50
CA GLY A 107 -19.19 9.66 -10.87
C GLY A 107 -17.69 9.67 -11.13
N ARG A 108 -16.88 9.64 -10.07
CA ARG A 108 -15.43 9.63 -10.18
C ARG A 108 -14.88 8.31 -9.71
N SER A 109 -13.91 7.77 -10.43
CA SER A 109 -13.19 6.60 -9.98
C SER A 109 -12.41 6.92 -8.70
N TYR A 110 -12.38 5.98 -7.75
CA TYR A 110 -11.53 6.07 -6.58
C TYR A 110 -10.08 6.34 -6.98
N TYR A 111 -9.63 5.74 -8.08
CA TYR A 111 -8.25 5.81 -8.54
C TYR A 111 -7.92 7.08 -9.34
N SER A 112 -8.88 8.00 -9.46
CA SER A 112 -8.64 9.29 -10.13
C SER A 112 -7.91 10.30 -9.25
N PHE A 113 -7.91 10.10 -7.93
CA PHE A 113 -7.23 10.99 -6.98
C PHE A 113 -5.72 10.90 -7.19
N TYR A 114 -4.99 11.99 -6.99
CA TYR A 114 -3.57 12.04 -7.36
C TYR A 114 -2.72 10.96 -6.69
N THR A 115 -2.97 10.64 -5.42
CA THR A 115 -2.19 9.63 -4.71
C THR A 115 -2.45 8.24 -5.27
N GLU A 116 -3.71 7.95 -5.60
CA GLU A 116 -4.11 6.64 -6.12
C GLU A 116 -3.67 6.48 -7.58
N ARG A 117 -3.79 7.52 -8.37
CA ARG A 117 -3.35 7.49 -9.77
C ARG A 117 -1.84 7.34 -9.88
N TRP A 118 -1.10 8.03 -9.00
CA TRP A 118 0.35 7.90 -8.95
C TRP A 118 0.74 6.47 -8.53
N ALA A 119 0.05 5.90 -7.54
CA ALA A 119 0.29 4.53 -7.11
C ALA A 119 0.05 3.54 -8.25
N ASP A 120 -1.03 3.71 -9.02
CA ASP A 120 -1.29 2.86 -10.19
C ASP A 120 -0.14 2.96 -11.19
N ARG A 121 0.37 4.15 -11.42
CA ARG A 121 1.49 4.34 -12.36
C ARG A 121 2.76 3.65 -11.87
N LEU A 122 3.09 3.80 -10.61
CA LEU A 122 4.29 3.17 -10.04
C LEU A 122 4.16 1.65 -9.95
N GLY A 123 2.95 1.15 -9.81
CA GLY A 123 2.67 -0.29 -9.78
C GLY A 123 2.41 -0.89 -11.14
N ASN A 124 2.46 -0.10 -12.20
CA ASN A 124 2.13 -0.53 -13.56
C ASN A 124 0.72 -1.08 -13.69
N VAL A 125 -0.22 -0.48 -12.97
CA VAL A 125 -1.62 -0.86 -13.04
C VAL A 125 -2.30 -0.05 -14.14
N GLN A 126 -3.01 -0.75 -15.02
CA GLN A 126 -3.81 -0.12 -16.06
C GLN A 126 -5.28 -0.42 -15.80
N ARG A 127 -6.09 0.62 -15.84
CA ARG A 127 -7.52 0.48 -15.55
C ARG A 127 -8.32 0.83 -16.80
N ASP A 128 -9.36 0.05 -17.02
CA ASP A 128 -10.32 0.29 -18.08
C ASP A 128 -11.31 1.35 -17.59
N GLU A 129 -11.15 2.55 -18.09
CA GLU A 129 -12.04 3.66 -17.72
C GLU A 129 -12.68 4.30 -18.92
#